data_c97951e6d17c3020d518111c6b249fd0
#
_entry.id   c97951e6d17c3020d518111c6b249fd0
#
_cell.length_a   1.000
_cell.length_b   1.000
_cell.length_c   1.000
_cell.angle_alpha   90.00
_cell.angle_beta   90.00
_cell.angle_gamma   90.00
#
_symmetry.space_group_name_H-M   'P 1'
#
loop_
_entity.id
_entity.type
_entity.pdbx_description
1 polymer ?
#
loop_
_entity_poly.entity_id
_entity_poly.type
_entity_poly.pdbx_seq_one_letter_code
_entity_poly.pdbx_strand_id
1 'polypeptide(L)'
;MNGEQRGTDLILGTAMWGWTTPRETAHALLDEWYAQGFRQVDGATNYPINKQAEDFRRAENILRDWIKTHGVNDLEVMIKIGSVNNLRTPEHVLTQSFVLIMLDEYAWLFGQNLHTLMVHWDNREDAVAIRETMEALQTAREKGLQVGLSGIQRPDLYAGLNQDFQLDFRIQIKHNVLQSDYGRYAAFHGRRRFIAYGINAGGLKLDPSFYHENSSLTARGADVERMRPLAEKINHIIGLANQNNERPPLGAMHQIGMIHAFYQPDMQGILLGVSNVGQLRESIHFHNLLNHNDFRDVFEKISSIN
;
A
#
# COMPACT_ATOMS: atom_id res chain seq x y z
N MET A 1 15.64 -27.48 3.56
CA MET A 1 14.24 -27.11 3.82
C MET A 1 13.77 -26.38 2.58
N ASN A 2 13.01 -27.05 1.73
CA ASN A 2 12.44 -26.45 0.51
C ASN A 2 11.34 -25.47 0.93
N GLY A 3 11.70 -24.20 1.11
CA GLY A 3 10.74 -23.14 1.32
C GLY A 3 10.00 -22.89 0.00
N GLU A 4 8.74 -23.28 -0.09
CA GLU A 4 7.84 -22.75 -1.09
C GLU A 4 7.90 -21.21 -0.99
N GLN A 5 8.57 -20.60 -1.96
CA GLN A 5 8.60 -19.15 -2.11
C GLN A 5 7.24 -18.75 -2.70
N ARG A 6 6.23 -18.63 -1.82
CA ARG A 6 4.94 -18.06 -2.22
C ARG A 6 5.19 -16.61 -2.59
N GLY A 7 4.92 -16.25 -3.84
CA GLY A 7 5.02 -14.89 -4.32
C GLY A 7 4.24 -13.89 -3.45
N THR A 8 4.61 -12.62 -3.47
CA THR A 8 3.80 -11.55 -2.85
C THR A 8 2.62 -11.21 -3.77
N ASP A 9 1.49 -10.79 -3.18
CA ASP A 9 0.36 -10.27 -3.95
C ASP A 9 0.69 -8.85 -4.46
N LEU A 10 0.20 -8.48 -5.64
CA LEU A 10 0.17 -7.08 -6.08
C LEU A 10 -1.18 -6.45 -5.73
N ILE A 11 -1.15 -5.19 -5.31
CA ILE A 11 -2.33 -4.42 -4.92
C ILE A 11 -2.27 -3.05 -5.60
N LEU A 12 -3.35 -2.64 -6.28
CA LEU A 12 -3.41 -1.34 -6.94
C LEU A 12 -3.82 -0.25 -5.94
N GLY A 13 -2.96 0.76 -5.75
CA GLY A 13 -3.19 1.87 -4.83
C GLY A 13 -3.86 3.07 -5.50
N THR A 14 -4.80 3.70 -4.80
CA THR A 14 -5.61 4.81 -5.33
C THR A 14 -5.30 6.19 -4.71
N ALA A 15 -4.26 6.32 -3.90
CA ALA A 15 -3.98 7.52 -3.11
C ALA A 15 -3.78 8.82 -3.92
N MET A 16 -3.51 8.71 -5.21
CA MET A 16 -3.26 9.83 -6.11
C MET A 16 -4.40 10.08 -7.11
N TRP A 17 -5.46 9.25 -7.08
CA TRP A 17 -6.57 9.34 -8.03
C TRP A 17 -7.45 10.56 -7.76
N GLY A 18 -7.73 11.31 -8.82
CA GLY A 18 -8.42 12.60 -8.71
C GLY A 18 -7.51 13.76 -8.33
N TRP A 19 -6.20 13.50 -8.19
CA TRP A 19 -5.17 14.53 -8.02
C TRP A 19 -4.17 14.47 -9.19
N THR A 20 -3.00 13.80 -9.01
CA THR A 20 -1.99 13.65 -10.07
C THR A 20 -2.33 12.54 -11.06
N THR A 21 -3.30 11.68 -10.73
CA THR A 21 -3.84 10.65 -11.62
C THR A 21 -5.30 11.00 -11.94
N PRO A 22 -5.60 11.58 -13.11
CA PRO A 22 -6.97 11.93 -13.50
C PRO A 22 -7.89 10.71 -13.58
N ARG A 23 -9.21 10.94 -13.54
CA ARG A 23 -10.24 9.88 -13.59
C ARG A 23 -10.06 8.93 -14.77
N GLU A 24 -9.83 9.46 -15.96
CA GLU A 24 -9.68 8.68 -17.17
C GLU A 24 -8.46 7.76 -17.09
N THR A 25 -7.36 8.27 -16.54
CA THR A 25 -6.15 7.47 -16.29
C THR A 25 -6.40 6.39 -15.22
N ALA A 26 -7.12 6.72 -14.14
CA ALA A 26 -7.47 5.77 -13.10
C ALA A 26 -8.36 4.63 -13.66
N HIS A 27 -9.32 4.95 -14.54
CA HIS A 27 -10.15 3.95 -15.22
C HIS A 27 -9.30 3.07 -16.14
N ALA A 28 -8.40 3.65 -16.96
CA ALA A 28 -7.51 2.87 -17.80
C ALA A 28 -6.56 1.94 -16.99
N LEU A 29 -6.13 2.39 -15.80
CA LEU A 29 -5.38 1.54 -14.87
C LEU A 29 -6.21 0.36 -14.36
N LEU A 30 -7.49 0.58 -14.02
CA LEU A 30 -8.41 -0.48 -13.59
C LEU A 30 -8.72 -1.46 -14.73
N ASP A 31 -8.94 -0.95 -15.95
CA ASP A 31 -9.16 -1.77 -17.14
C ASP A 31 -7.99 -2.75 -17.36
N GLU A 32 -6.77 -2.22 -17.34
CA GLU A 32 -5.56 -3.04 -17.49
C GLU A 32 -5.38 -4.01 -16.31
N TRP A 33 -5.56 -3.53 -15.07
CA TRP A 33 -5.45 -4.32 -13.85
C TRP A 33 -6.38 -5.54 -13.87
N TYR A 34 -7.64 -5.28 -14.19
CA TYR A 34 -8.68 -6.30 -14.25
C TYR A 34 -8.46 -7.27 -15.41
N ALA A 35 -8.06 -6.78 -16.60
CA ALA A 35 -7.74 -7.58 -17.77
C ALA A 35 -6.55 -8.53 -17.55
N GLN A 36 -5.56 -8.10 -16.75
CA GLN A 36 -4.40 -8.92 -16.34
C GLN A 36 -4.75 -9.96 -15.26
N GLY A 37 -6.00 -10.04 -14.80
CA GLY A 37 -6.46 -11.00 -13.80
C GLY A 37 -6.27 -10.58 -12.35
N PHE A 38 -5.78 -9.38 -12.07
CA PHE A 38 -5.64 -8.85 -10.71
C PHE A 38 -6.97 -8.32 -10.19
N ARG A 39 -7.17 -8.42 -8.85
CA ARG A 39 -8.44 -8.03 -8.21
C ARG A 39 -8.28 -7.08 -7.02
N GLN A 40 -7.12 -7.06 -6.37
CA GLN A 40 -6.92 -6.30 -5.13
C GLN A 40 -6.70 -4.81 -5.42
N VAL A 41 -7.55 -3.96 -4.81
CA VAL A 41 -7.48 -2.49 -4.93
C VAL A 41 -7.53 -1.87 -3.55
N ASP A 42 -6.63 -0.93 -3.27
CA ASP A 42 -6.52 -0.23 -1.99
C ASP A 42 -7.03 1.20 -2.05
N GLY A 43 -7.91 1.56 -1.13
CA GLY A 43 -8.49 2.88 -0.98
C GLY A 43 -8.51 3.37 0.47
N ALA A 44 -8.90 4.62 0.65
CA ALA A 44 -9.16 5.20 1.96
C ALA A 44 -10.13 6.38 1.85
N THR A 45 -10.88 6.66 2.92
CA THR A 45 -11.79 7.82 2.99
C THR A 45 -11.10 9.14 2.67
N ASN A 46 -9.84 9.31 3.06
CA ASN A 46 -9.09 10.55 2.90
C ASN A 46 -8.29 10.66 1.59
N TYR A 47 -8.59 9.83 0.59
CA TYR A 47 -7.93 9.92 -0.71
C TYR A 47 -8.69 10.80 -1.71
N PRO A 48 -7.98 11.62 -2.52
CA PRO A 48 -6.52 11.79 -2.58
C PRO A 48 -5.95 12.58 -1.40
N ILE A 49 -4.64 12.40 -1.19
CA ILE A 49 -3.89 13.05 -0.11
C ILE A 49 -3.35 14.44 -0.49
N ASN A 50 -4.11 15.22 -1.24
CA ASN A 50 -3.71 16.48 -1.88
C ASN A 50 -3.91 17.72 -1.02
N LYS A 51 -4.47 17.60 0.19
CA LYS A 51 -4.80 18.69 1.10
C LYS A 51 -5.87 19.66 0.56
N GLN A 52 -6.72 19.21 -0.35
CA GLN A 52 -7.87 19.97 -0.84
C GLN A 52 -9.14 19.36 -0.26
N ALA A 53 -9.82 20.09 0.61
CA ALA A 53 -10.98 19.57 1.35
C ALA A 53 -12.11 19.10 0.42
N GLU A 54 -12.30 19.78 -0.71
CA GLU A 54 -13.30 19.48 -1.74
C GLU A 54 -13.05 18.13 -2.45
N ASP A 55 -11.83 17.61 -2.38
CA ASP A 55 -11.47 16.33 -2.97
C ASP A 55 -11.58 15.15 -2.01
N PHE A 56 -12.00 15.39 -0.76
CA PHE A 56 -12.22 14.32 0.21
C PHE A 56 -13.12 13.23 -0.36
N ARG A 57 -12.70 11.96 -0.26
CA ARG A 57 -13.40 10.77 -0.82
C ARG A 57 -13.44 10.69 -2.36
N ARG A 58 -12.73 11.53 -3.08
CA ARG A 58 -12.78 11.55 -4.56
C ARG A 58 -12.24 10.27 -5.18
N ALA A 59 -11.17 9.70 -4.63
CA ALA A 59 -10.58 8.47 -5.17
C ALA A 59 -11.54 7.27 -5.06
N GLU A 60 -12.26 7.12 -3.96
CA GLU A 60 -13.26 6.04 -3.81
C GLU A 60 -14.46 6.22 -4.74
N ASN A 61 -14.85 7.47 -5.03
CA ASN A 61 -15.91 7.73 -6.00
C ASN A 61 -15.49 7.34 -7.42
N ILE A 62 -14.23 7.60 -7.81
CA ILE A 62 -13.68 7.15 -9.09
C ILE A 62 -13.71 5.61 -9.18
N LEU A 63 -13.28 4.91 -8.14
CA LEU A 63 -13.31 3.45 -8.08
C LEU A 63 -14.74 2.90 -8.16
N ARG A 64 -15.66 3.44 -7.36
CA ARG A 64 -17.06 3.06 -7.36
C ARG A 64 -17.71 3.24 -8.74
N ASP A 65 -17.44 4.37 -9.39
CA ASP A 65 -18.02 4.68 -10.70
C ASP A 65 -17.53 3.68 -11.77
N TRP A 66 -16.24 3.29 -11.70
CA TRP A 66 -15.70 2.25 -12.58
C TRP A 66 -16.39 0.90 -12.34
N ILE A 67 -16.50 0.46 -11.07
CA ILE A 67 -17.19 -0.79 -10.69
C ILE A 67 -18.61 -0.81 -11.24
N LYS A 68 -19.37 0.28 -11.05
CA LYS A 68 -20.75 0.38 -11.53
C LYS A 68 -20.84 0.35 -13.07
N THR A 69 -19.94 1.04 -13.75
CA THR A 69 -19.91 1.11 -15.21
C THR A 69 -19.65 -0.25 -15.85
N HIS A 70 -18.77 -1.04 -15.25
CA HIS A 70 -18.37 -2.36 -15.78
C HIS A 70 -19.20 -3.52 -15.19
N GLY A 71 -20.03 -3.27 -14.17
CA GLY A 71 -20.86 -4.30 -13.53
C GLY A 71 -20.04 -5.40 -12.85
N VAL A 72 -18.80 -5.09 -12.41
CA VAL A 72 -17.94 -6.09 -11.76
C VAL A 72 -18.36 -6.34 -10.31
N ASN A 73 -18.18 -7.58 -9.84
CA ASN A 73 -18.57 -8.01 -8.49
C ASN A 73 -17.53 -8.91 -7.82
N ASP A 74 -16.34 -9.00 -8.39
CA ASP A 74 -15.23 -9.86 -7.96
C ASP A 74 -13.92 -9.10 -7.68
N LEU A 75 -13.97 -7.74 -7.57
CA LEU A 75 -12.86 -6.99 -7.03
C LEU A 75 -12.73 -7.23 -5.53
N GLU A 76 -11.50 -7.17 -5.03
CA GLU A 76 -11.17 -7.24 -3.62
C GLU A 76 -10.79 -5.84 -3.12
N VAL A 77 -11.80 -5.01 -2.85
CA VAL A 77 -11.59 -3.64 -2.40
C VAL A 77 -11.23 -3.61 -0.92
N MET A 78 -10.05 -3.07 -0.62
CA MET A 78 -9.62 -2.69 0.73
C MET A 78 -9.93 -1.24 0.99
N ILE A 79 -10.69 -0.92 2.04
CA ILE A 79 -10.95 0.47 2.43
C ILE A 79 -10.43 0.75 3.83
N LYS A 80 -9.68 1.85 3.94
CA LYS A 80 -9.17 2.37 5.21
C LYS A 80 -10.04 3.51 5.71
N ILE A 81 -10.42 3.44 6.98
CA ILE A 81 -11.30 4.40 7.65
C ILE A 81 -10.64 4.99 8.90
N GLY A 82 -11.14 6.14 9.34
CA GLY A 82 -10.70 6.80 10.58
C GLY A 82 -10.23 8.23 10.37
N SER A 83 -9.50 8.53 9.30
CA SER A 83 -9.11 9.90 8.96
C SER A 83 -10.35 10.75 8.62
N VAL A 84 -10.51 11.88 9.29
CA VAL A 84 -11.69 12.76 9.15
C VAL A 84 -11.60 13.75 8.00
N ASN A 85 -10.40 13.88 7.39
CA ASN A 85 -10.14 14.78 6.27
C ASN A 85 -8.94 14.29 5.44
N ASN A 86 -8.68 14.95 4.31
CA ASN A 86 -7.49 14.71 3.48
C ASN A 86 -6.38 15.76 3.69
N LEU A 87 -6.45 16.55 4.75
CA LEU A 87 -5.49 17.62 5.08
C LEU A 87 -4.21 17.09 5.74
N ARG A 88 -4.14 15.79 6.00
CA ARG A 88 -3.05 15.09 6.71
C ARG A 88 -2.89 15.57 8.16
N THR A 89 -3.99 15.91 8.79
CA THR A 89 -4.02 16.23 10.21
C THR A 89 -4.14 14.95 11.04
N PRO A 90 -3.77 14.98 12.34
CA PRO A 90 -3.79 13.78 13.19
C PRO A 90 -5.20 13.37 13.64
N GLU A 91 -6.22 14.20 13.38
CA GLU A 91 -7.58 13.94 13.81
C GLU A 91 -8.15 12.68 13.12
N HIS A 92 -8.78 11.85 13.92
CA HIS A 92 -9.44 10.64 13.47
C HIS A 92 -10.67 10.33 14.32
N VAL A 93 -11.58 9.53 13.78
CA VAL A 93 -12.75 8.97 14.49
C VAL A 93 -12.75 7.47 14.28
N LEU A 94 -12.62 6.73 15.39
CA LEU A 94 -12.56 5.28 15.41
C LEU A 94 -13.38 4.69 16.56
N THR A 95 -14.43 5.39 16.99
CA THR A 95 -15.41 4.83 17.94
C THR A 95 -16.11 3.63 17.32
N GLN A 96 -16.58 2.70 18.14
CA GLN A 96 -17.34 1.53 17.68
C GLN A 96 -18.49 1.94 16.73
N SER A 97 -19.31 2.92 17.14
CA SER A 97 -20.45 3.39 16.36
C SER A 97 -20.04 3.94 14.98
N PHE A 98 -18.94 4.71 14.92
CA PHE A 98 -18.45 5.25 13.66
C PHE A 98 -17.96 4.12 12.73
N VAL A 99 -17.19 3.16 13.23
CA VAL A 99 -16.70 2.04 12.44
C VAL A 99 -17.86 1.21 11.89
N LEU A 100 -18.91 0.98 12.69
CA LEU A 100 -20.11 0.23 12.25
C LEU A 100 -20.90 1.01 11.17
N ILE A 101 -21.05 2.33 11.31
CA ILE A 101 -21.69 3.17 10.29
C ILE A 101 -20.90 3.10 8.97
N MET A 102 -19.57 3.23 9.04
CA MET A 102 -18.71 3.14 7.85
C MET A 102 -18.73 1.75 7.22
N LEU A 103 -18.82 0.69 8.04
CA LEU A 103 -18.97 -0.67 7.54
C LEU A 103 -20.24 -0.82 6.71
N ASP A 104 -21.38 -0.35 7.21
CA ASP A 104 -22.66 -0.43 6.49
C ASP A 104 -22.66 0.45 5.23
N GLU A 105 -22.07 1.66 5.31
CA GLU A 105 -21.92 2.54 4.15
C GLU A 105 -21.10 1.90 3.04
N TYR A 106 -19.93 1.32 3.37
CA TYR A 106 -19.07 0.69 2.37
C TYR A 106 -19.62 -0.63 1.85
N ALA A 107 -20.34 -1.38 2.68
CA ALA A 107 -21.09 -2.55 2.21
C ALA A 107 -22.16 -2.16 1.17
N TRP A 108 -22.82 -1.01 1.34
CA TRP A 108 -23.74 -0.47 0.35
C TRP A 108 -23.03 0.07 -0.90
N LEU A 109 -21.89 0.79 -0.74
CA LEU A 109 -21.16 1.39 -1.86
C LEU A 109 -20.49 0.38 -2.78
N PHE A 110 -19.88 -0.66 -2.23
CA PHE A 110 -19.05 -1.62 -2.98
C PHE A 110 -19.70 -3.01 -3.11
N GLY A 111 -20.75 -3.30 -2.33
CA GLY A 111 -21.43 -4.59 -2.37
C GLY A 111 -20.47 -5.77 -2.17
N GLN A 112 -20.52 -6.74 -3.05
CA GLN A 112 -19.66 -7.94 -3.00
C GLN A 112 -18.18 -7.63 -3.22
N ASN A 113 -17.83 -6.46 -3.77
CA ASN A 113 -16.45 -6.06 -3.95
C ASN A 113 -15.78 -5.57 -2.65
N LEU A 114 -16.56 -5.24 -1.60
CA LEU A 114 -15.94 -4.90 -0.31
C LEU A 114 -15.31 -6.15 0.30
N HIS A 115 -14.00 -6.18 0.37
CA HIS A 115 -13.25 -7.34 0.86
C HIS A 115 -12.60 -7.10 2.22
N THR A 116 -11.99 -5.91 2.42
CA THR A 116 -11.24 -5.63 3.65
C THR A 116 -11.60 -4.25 4.22
N LEU A 117 -11.91 -4.20 5.52
CA LEU A 117 -12.04 -2.94 6.27
C LEU A 117 -10.81 -2.75 7.16
N MET A 118 -10.17 -1.57 7.09
CA MET A 118 -8.94 -1.29 7.82
C MET A 118 -9.03 -0.02 8.65
N VAL A 119 -8.41 -0.03 9.82
CA VAL A 119 -8.13 1.17 10.61
C VAL A 119 -6.99 1.96 9.96
N HIS A 120 -7.16 3.30 9.86
CA HIS A 120 -6.20 4.19 9.24
C HIS A 120 -5.71 5.28 10.20
N TRP A 121 -4.38 5.33 10.40
CA TRP A 121 -3.68 6.38 11.15
C TRP A 121 -4.15 6.55 12.62
N ASP A 122 -4.39 5.46 13.31
CA ASP A 122 -4.71 5.51 14.74
C ASP A 122 -3.49 5.91 15.56
N ASN A 123 -3.60 7.05 16.23
CA ASN A 123 -2.57 7.60 17.11
C ASN A 123 -2.97 7.54 18.60
N ARG A 124 -4.05 6.84 18.94
CA ARG A 124 -4.52 6.70 20.33
C ARG A 124 -3.58 5.79 21.15
N GLU A 125 -3.52 6.12 22.44
CA GLU A 125 -2.84 5.31 23.47
C GLU A 125 -3.82 4.73 24.49
N ASP A 126 -5.12 5.00 24.34
CA ASP A 126 -6.19 4.52 25.22
C ASP A 126 -6.64 3.12 24.79
N ALA A 127 -6.30 2.12 25.61
CA ALA A 127 -6.64 0.72 25.35
C ALA A 127 -8.16 0.47 25.37
N VAL A 128 -8.95 1.24 26.16
CA VAL A 128 -10.42 1.11 26.18
C VAL A 128 -11.01 1.57 24.86
N ALA A 129 -10.61 2.74 24.37
CA ALA A 129 -11.07 3.27 23.11
C ALA A 129 -10.61 2.40 21.91
N ILE A 130 -9.42 1.77 21.98
CA ILE A 130 -8.96 0.83 20.96
C ILE A 130 -9.78 -0.46 21.01
N ARG A 131 -10.16 -0.96 22.22
CA ARG A 131 -11.01 -2.15 22.38
C ARG A 131 -12.36 -1.97 21.68
N GLU A 132 -13.02 -0.81 21.84
CA GLU A 132 -14.28 -0.51 21.13
C GLU A 132 -14.12 -0.61 19.60
N THR A 133 -12.99 -0.14 19.07
CA THR A 133 -12.66 -0.29 17.65
C THR A 133 -12.51 -1.76 17.26
N MET A 134 -11.85 -2.56 18.13
CA MET A 134 -11.65 -4.00 17.89
C MET A 134 -12.97 -4.78 17.87
N GLU A 135 -13.93 -4.41 18.74
CA GLU A 135 -15.28 -4.98 18.74
C GLU A 135 -16.01 -4.72 17.42
N ALA A 136 -15.89 -3.50 16.88
CA ALA A 136 -16.46 -3.20 15.57
C ALA A 136 -15.76 -3.96 14.42
N LEU A 137 -14.44 -4.13 14.48
CA LEU A 137 -13.69 -4.95 13.51
C LEU A 137 -14.07 -6.43 13.62
N GLN A 138 -14.36 -6.93 14.81
CA GLN A 138 -14.89 -8.28 15.00
C GLN A 138 -16.25 -8.44 14.28
N THR A 139 -17.14 -7.46 14.42
CA THR A 139 -18.42 -7.44 13.69
C THR A 139 -18.19 -7.47 12.16
N ALA A 140 -17.22 -6.71 11.65
CA ALA A 140 -16.87 -6.74 10.23
C ALA A 140 -16.40 -8.14 9.79
N ARG A 141 -15.56 -8.81 10.60
CA ARG A 141 -15.11 -10.17 10.35
C ARG A 141 -16.29 -11.18 10.36
N GLU A 142 -17.23 -11.04 11.29
CA GLU A 142 -18.42 -11.89 11.38
C GLU A 142 -19.34 -11.72 10.16
N LYS A 143 -19.33 -10.55 9.52
CA LYS A 143 -19.98 -10.30 8.22
C LYS A 143 -19.18 -10.84 7.03
N GLY A 144 -18.05 -11.53 7.24
CA GLY A 144 -17.25 -12.18 6.20
C GLY A 144 -16.12 -11.33 5.64
N LEU A 145 -15.86 -10.11 6.16
CA LEU A 145 -14.78 -9.26 5.70
C LEU A 145 -13.44 -9.65 6.33
N GLN A 146 -12.36 -9.41 5.60
CA GLN A 146 -11.02 -9.29 6.18
C GLN A 146 -10.94 -7.98 6.97
N VAL A 147 -10.06 -7.95 7.97
CA VAL A 147 -9.81 -6.73 8.76
C VAL A 147 -8.33 -6.37 8.73
N GLY A 148 -8.01 -5.09 8.93
CA GLY A 148 -6.62 -4.66 8.84
C GLY A 148 -6.29 -3.38 9.57
N LEU A 149 -4.98 -3.10 9.59
CA LEU A 149 -4.38 -1.95 10.26
C LEU A 149 -3.45 -1.22 9.27
N SER A 150 -3.48 0.11 9.27
CA SER A 150 -2.58 0.93 8.43
C SER A 150 -2.15 2.19 9.15
N GLY A 151 -0.83 2.40 9.32
CA GLY A 151 -0.29 3.59 9.95
C GLY A 151 -0.62 3.71 11.45
N ILE A 152 -0.67 2.60 12.17
CA ILE A 152 -0.98 2.56 13.60
C ILE A 152 0.24 3.02 14.40
N GLN A 153 0.02 3.96 15.32
CA GLN A 153 1.09 4.48 16.18
C GLN A 153 1.48 3.49 17.29
N ARG A 154 0.51 2.79 17.87
CA ARG A 154 0.70 1.84 18.97
C ARG A 154 0.24 0.42 18.59
N PRO A 155 0.96 -0.26 17.68
CA PRO A 155 0.61 -1.62 17.29
C PRO A 155 0.74 -2.64 18.43
N ASP A 156 1.56 -2.35 19.45
CA ASP A 156 1.69 -3.14 20.67
C ASP A 156 0.37 -3.24 21.45
N LEU A 157 -0.39 -2.16 21.55
CA LEU A 157 -1.72 -2.17 22.19
C LEU A 157 -2.72 -3.02 21.39
N TYR A 158 -2.73 -2.89 20.08
CA TYR A 158 -3.55 -3.74 19.22
C TYR A 158 -3.20 -5.22 19.35
N ALA A 159 -1.91 -5.55 19.37
CA ALA A 159 -1.47 -6.93 19.53
C ALA A 159 -1.86 -7.51 20.89
N GLY A 160 -1.73 -6.73 21.97
CA GLY A 160 -2.13 -7.13 23.33
C GLY A 160 -3.63 -7.40 23.41
N LEU A 161 -4.46 -6.47 22.95
CA LEU A 161 -5.92 -6.63 22.92
C LEU A 161 -6.35 -7.78 22.01
N ASN A 162 -5.63 -8.02 20.91
CA ASN A 162 -5.98 -9.07 19.96
C ASN A 162 -5.84 -10.50 20.53
N GLN A 163 -5.27 -10.67 21.69
CA GLN A 163 -5.31 -11.96 22.41
C GLN A 163 -6.76 -12.37 22.75
N ASP A 164 -7.65 -11.41 22.98
CA ASP A 164 -9.07 -11.65 23.25
C ASP A 164 -9.88 -11.86 21.97
N PHE A 165 -9.55 -11.14 20.87
CA PHE A 165 -10.35 -11.10 19.64
C PHE A 165 -9.93 -12.13 18.60
N GLN A 166 -8.65 -12.50 18.58
CA GLN A 166 -8.05 -13.44 17.60
C GLN A 166 -8.32 -13.02 16.13
N LEU A 167 -8.26 -11.70 15.84
CA LEU A 167 -8.40 -11.17 14.48
C LEU A 167 -7.13 -11.44 13.69
N ASP A 168 -7.27 -11.90 12.46
CA ASP A 168 -6.15 -12.06 11.52
C ASP A 168 -5.99 -10.80 10.67
N PHE A 169 -5.22 -9.84 11.18
CA PHE A 169 -5.05 -8.55 10.54
C PHE A 169 -4.18 -8.62 9.29
N ARG A 170 -4.62 -7.96 8.23
CA ARG A 170 -3.75 -7.46 7.15
C ARG A 170 -3.13 -6.14 7.62
N ILE A 171 -1.81 -5.98 7.49
CA ILE A 171 -1.11 -4.82 8.06
C ILE A 171 -0.37 -4.07 6.96
N GLN A 172 -0.81 -2.85 6.65
CA GLN A 172 -0.10 -1.98 5.71
C GLN A 172 0.95 -1.16 6.43
N ILE A 173 2.20 -1.29 5.99
CA ILE A 173 3.35 -0.56 6.52
C ILE A 173 4.06 0.25 5.45
N LYS A 174 4.59 1.40 5.82
CA LYS A 174 5.56 2.10 4.98
C LYS A 174 6.84 1.29 4.97
N HIS A 175 7.25 0.86 3.79
CA HIS A 175 8.43 0.03 3.63
C HIS A 175 9.13 0.34 2.31
N ASN A 176 10.30 0.96 2.41
CA ASN A 176 11.18 1.31 1.30
C ASN A 176 12.61 1.51 1.80
N VAL A 177 13.52 1.75 0.87
CA VAL A 177 14.95 1.90 1.13
C VAL A 177 15.34 3.05 2.08
N LEU A 178 14.44 4.01 2.36
CA LEU A 178 14.67 5.11 3.30
C LEU A 178 14.04 4.88 4.66
N GLN A 179 12.95 4.16 4.69
CA GLN A 179 12.15 4.01 5.90
C GLN A 179 11.39 2.70 5.87
N SER A 180 11.46 1.97 6.96
CA SER A 180 10.64 0.79 7.20
C SER A 180 9.99 0.87 8.57
N ASP A 181 8.68 0.73 8.59
CA ASP A 181 7.91 0.62 9.83
C ASP A 181 7.84 -0.83 10.33
N TYR A 182 8.43 -1.81 9.63
CA TYR A 182 8.35 -3.24 9.97
C TYR A 182 8.72 -3.53 11.42
N GLY A 183 9.84 -2.98 11.91
CA GLY A 183 10.28 -3.17 13.30
C GLY A 183 9.29 -2.68 14.35
N ARG A 184 8.52 -1.62 14.06
CA ARG A 184 7.48 -1.10 14.96
C ARG A 184 6.36 -2.11 15.21
N TYR A 185 6.11 -3.01 14.25
CA TYR A 185 5.07 -4.03 14.32
C TYR A 185 5.60 -5.40 14.78
N ALA A 186 6.70 -5.43 15.55
CA ALA A 186 7.35 -6.68 15.99
C ALA A 186 6.40 -7.69 16.66
N ALA A 187 5.37 -7.21 17.40
CA ALA A 187 4.36 -8.05 18.02
C ALA A 187 3.49 -8.85 17.03
N PHE A 188 3.52 -8.49 15.74
CA PHE A 188 2.78 -9.15 14.67
C PHE A 188 3.67 -9.98 13.73
N HIS A 189 4.97 -10.10 14.00
CA HIS A 189 5.87 -10.91 13.18
C HIS A 189 5.55 -12.41 13.26
N GLY A 190 6.08 -13.19 12.32
CA GLY A 190 5.95 -14.65 12.26
C GLY A 190 4.78 -15.17 11.43
N ARG A 191 4.00 -14.29 10.79
CA ARG A 191 2.95 -14.64 9.82
C ARG A 191 2.97 -13.69 8.62
N ARG A 192 2.68 -14.20 7.44
CA ARG A 192 2.54 -13.39 6.22
C ARG A 192 1.27 -12.54 6.32
N ARG A 193 1.41 -11.27 6.62
CA ARG A 193 0.29 -10.33 6.79
C ARG A 193 0.63 -8.90 6.41
N PHE A 194 1.92 -8.61 6.15
CA PHE A 194 2.35 -7.25 5.87
C PHE A 194 2.17 -6.89 4.40
N ILE A 195 1.74 -5.67 4.13
CA ILE A 195 1.59 -5.09 2.80
C ILE A 195 2.48 -3.84 2.77
N ALA A 196 3.48 -3.85 1.90
CA ALA A 196 4.39 -2.73 1.73
C ALA A 196 3.74 -1.63 0.89
N TYR A 197 3.67 -0.40 1.41
CA TYR A 197 3.34 0.77 0.62
C TYR A 197 4.49 1.77 0.56
N GLY A 198 4.44 2.68 -0.44
CA GLY A 198 5.46 3.71 -0.62
C GLY A 198 6.82 3.15 -1.02
N ILE A 199 6.86 2.02 -1.70
CA ILE A 199 8.06 1.25 -2.08
C ILE A 199 9.08 2.08 -2.88
N ASN A 200 8.63 3.09 -3.62
CA ASN A 200 9.47 3.98 -4.44
C ASN A 200 9.99 5.19 -3.65
N ALA A 201 10.10 5.11 -2.32
CA ALA A 201 10.64 6.20 -1.47
C ALA A 201 10.00 7.58 -1.77
N GLY A 202 8.66 7.61 -1.91
CA GLY A 202 7.90 8.83 -2.22
C GLY A 202 7.85 9.22 -3.70
N GLY A 203 8.40 8.41 -4.59
CA GLY A 203 8.49 8.68 -6.03
C GLY A 203 9.90 9.09 -6.46
N LEU A 204 10.92 8.60 -5.75
CA LEU A 204 12.33 8.79 -6.11
C LEU A 204 12.58 8.34 -7.55
N LYS A 205 13.27 9.19 -8.31
CA LYS A 205 13.79 8.89 -9.65
C LYS A 205 15.30 8.67 -9.56
N LEU A 206 15.80 7.66 -10.24
CA LEU A 206 17.25 7.37 -10.30
C LEU A 206 17.98 8.34 -11.21
N ASP A 207 17.30 8.91 -12.20
CA ASP A 207 17.77 9.99 -13.05
C ASP A 207 16.95 11.26 -12.76
N PRO A 208 17.60 12.36 -12.32
CA PRO A 208 16.90 13.63 -12.04
C PRO A 208 16.15 14.21 -13.23
N SER A 209 16.53 13.90 -14.48
CA SER A 209 15.84 14.38 -15.68
C SER A 209 14.39 13.90 -15.82
N PHE A 210 14.02 12.83 -15.10
CA PHE A 210 12.65 12.32 -15.09
C PHE A 210 11.71 13.03 -14.11
N TYR A 211 12.18 14.00 -13.31
CA TYR A 211 11.29 14.81 -12.49
C TYR A 211 10.55 15.86 -13.32
N HIS A 212 9.25 15.98 -13.05
CA HIS A 212 8.36 16.99 -13.60
C HIS A 212 7.37 17.45 -12.52
N GLU A 213 6.61 18.52 -12.75
CA GLU A 213 5.71 19.13 -11.77
C GLU A 213 4.72 18.13 -11.13
N ASN A 214 4.18 17.18 -11.91
CA ASN A 214 3.24 16.17 -11.45
C ASN A 214 3.93 14.91 -10.90
N SER A 215 5.26 14.86 -10.80
CA SER A 215 5.96 13.75 -10.13
C SER A 215 5.57 13.68 -8.67
N SER A 216 5.31 12.48 -8.14
CA SER A 216 4.81 12.28 -6.78
C SER A 216 5.70 12.93 -5.70
N LEU A 217 7.01 12.94 -5.87
CA LEU A 217 7.95 13.58 -4.95
C LEU A 217 7.77 15.10 -4.98
N THR A 218 7.74 15.70 -6.19
CA THR A 218 7.55 17.14 -6.41
C THR A 218 6.18 17.61 -5.91
N ALA A 219 5.11 16.90 -6.28
CA ALA A 219 3.75 17.21 -5.86
C ALA A 219 3.55 17.18 -4.33
N ARG A 220 4.38 16.42 -3.61
CA ARG A 220 4.39 16.37 -2.14
C ARG A 220 5.29 17.43 -1.49
N GLY A 221 5.97 18.26 -2.29
CA GLY A 221 6.85 19.32 -1.81
C GLY A 221 8.17 18.83 -1.21
N ALA A 222 8.64 17.65 -1.63
CA ALA A 222 9.92 17.12 -1.18
C ALA A 222 11.09 17.73 -1.98
N ASP A 223 12.21 17.93 -1.30
CA ASP A 223 13.45 18.43 -1.91
C ASP A 223 14.16 17.31 -2.68
N VAL A 224 14.16 17.43 -4.00
CA VAL A 224 14.77 16.45 -4.93
C VAL A 224 16.27 16.35 -4.72
N GLU A 225 16.97 17.47 -4.42
CA GLU A 225 18.43 17.47 -4.24
C GLU A 225 18.87 16.66 -3.01
N ARG A 226 18.07 16.65 -1.97
CA ARG A 226 18.32 15.81 -0.78
C ARG A 226 18.28 14.31 -1.08
N MET A 227 17.61 13.92 -2.16
CA MET A 227 17.49 12.53 -2.56
C MET A 227 18.61 12.05 -3.47
N ARG A 228 19.44 12.96 -4.01
CA ARG A 228 20.54 12.65 -4.93
C ARG A 228 21.52 11.62 -4.37
N PRO A 229 22.06 11.76 -3.14
CA PRO A 229 23.01 10.78 -2.61
C PRO A 229 22.44 9.36 -2.52
N LEU A 230 21.14 9.23 -2.23
CA LEU A 230 20.48 7.94 -2.23
C LEU A 230 20.33 7.37 -3.64
N ALA A 231 19.95 8.19 -4.62
CA ALA A 231 19.84 7.77 -6.01
C ALA A 231 21.19 7.28 -6.54
N GLU A 232 22.29 7.96 -6.21
CA GLU A 232 23.66 7.56 -6.57
C GLU A 232 24.05 6.21 -5.95
N LYS A 233 23.76 6.00 -4.65
CA LYS A 233 23.99 4.71 -3.98
C LYS A 233 23.21 3.58 -4.65
N ILE A 234 21.94 3.81 -4.97
CA ILE A 234 21.09 2.82 -5.64
C ILE A 234 21.61 2.53 -7.05
N ASN A 235 21.99 3.54 -7.82
CA ASN A 235 22.59 3.36 -9.15
C ASN A 235 23.89 2.53 -9.09
N HIS A 236 24.71 2.74 -8.07
CA HIS A 236 25.91 1.92 -7.85
C HIS A 236 25.54 0.44 -7.59
N ILE A 237 24.55 0.18 -6.72
CA ILE A 237 24.05 -1.19 -6.46
C ILE A 237 23.50 -1.83 -7.74
N ILE A 238 22.74 -1.10 -8.55
CA ILE A 238 22.25 -1.55 -9.85
C ILE A 238 23.40 -1.91 -10.78
N GLY A 239 24.42 -1.07 -10.86
CA GLY A 239 25.61 -1.32 -11.68
C GLY A 239 26.35 -2.62 -11.28
N LEU A 240 26.46 -2.88 -9.97
CA LEU A 240 27.03 -4.13 -9.47
C LEU A 240 26.11 -5.34 -9.76
N ALA A 241 24.81 -5.19 -9.55
CA ALA A 241 23.84 -6.25 -9.78
C ALA A 241 23.77 -6.69 -11.25
N ASN A 242 23.96 -5.74 -12.18
CA ASN A 242 23.91 -5.97 -13.62
C ASN A 242 25.20 -6.61 -14.18
N GLN A 243 26.20 -6.83 -13.37
CA GLN A 243 27.35 -7.67 -13.73
C GLN A 243 27.00 -9.17 -13.73
N ASN A 244 25.91 -9.54 -13.06
CA ASN A 244 25.37 -10.89 -13.12
C ASN A 244 24.47 -11.06 -14.37
N ASN A 245 24.97 -11.83 -15.35
CA ASN A 245 24.26 -12.08 -16.60
C ASN A 245 23.24 -13.24 -16.54
N GLU A 246 23.08 -13.89 -15.38
CA GLU A 246 22.16 -15.01 -15.21
C GLU A 246 20.71 -14.57 -14.97
N ARG A 247 20.48 -13.27 -14.80
CA ARG A 247 19.15 -12.70 -14.54
C ARG A 247 18.95 -11.40 -15.32
N PRO A 248 17.68 -10.96 -15.52
CA PRO A 248 17.38 -9.71 -16.20
C PRO A 248 18.01 -8.50 -15.49
N PRO A 249 18.50 -7.49 -16.25
CA PRO A 249 19.12 -6.30 -15.67
C PRO A 249 18.11 -5.42 -14.94
N LEU A 250 18.59 -4.70 -13.94
CA LEU A 250 17.84 -3.67 -13.21
C LEU A 250 18.13 -2.29 -13.81
N GLY A 251 17.14 -1.38 -13.77
CA GLY A 251 17.29 -0.01 -14.30
C GLY A 251 16.31 1.00 -13.71
N ALA A 252 15.40 0.60 -12.81
CA ALA A 252 14.36 1.47 -12.31
C ALA A 252 14.14 1.36 -10.80
N MET A 253 13.71 2.48 -10.18
CA MET A 253 13.48 2.55 -8.74
C MET A 253 12.37 1.58 -8.27
N HIS A 254 11.33 1.37 -9.08
CA HIS A 254 10.26 0.44 -8.72
C HIS A 254 10.77 -1.00 -8.56
N GLN A 255 11.75 -1.42 -9.38
CA GLN A 255 12.37 -2.74 -9.26
C GLN A 255 13.09 -2.89 -7.92
N ILE A 256 13.86 -1.88 -7.52
CA ILE A 256 14.55 -1.84 -6.22
C ILE A 256 13.55 -1.89 -5.06
N GLY A 257 12.49 -1.07 -5.13
CA GLY A 257 11.44 -1.07 -4.10
C GLY A 257 10.69 -2.40 -4.02
N MET A 258 10.43 -3.03 -5.16
CA MET A 258 9.79 -4.35 -5.19
C MET A 258 10.69 -5.45 -4.65
N ILE A 259 11.99 -5.47 -4.98
CA ILE A 259 12.97 -6.40 -4.39
C ILE A 259 12.99 -6.24 -2.87
N HIS A 260 13.08 -5.00 -2.39
CA HIS A 260 13.15 -4.72 -0.96
C HIS A 260 11.90 -5.21 -0.21
N ALA A 261 10.71 -5.07 -0.80
CA ALA A 261 9.47 -5.58 -0.23
C ALA A 261 9.35 -7.11 -0.37
N PHE A 262 9.70 -7.67 -1.51
CA PHE A 262 9.52 -9.11 -1.82
C PHE A 262 10.30 -10.03 -0.89
N TYR A 263 11.56 -9.67 -0.56
CA TYR A 263 12.43 -10.45 0.31
C TYR A 263 12.29 -10.13 1.79
N GLN A 264 11.52 -9.08 2.16
CA GLN A 264 11.25 -8.79 3.57
C GLN A 264 10.41 -9.91 4.18
N PRO A 265 10.81 -10.49 5.34
CA PRO A 265 10.01 -11.50 6.03
C PRO A 265 8.57 -11.07 6.28
N ASP A 266 7.65 -12.03 6.29
CA ASP A 266 6.22 -11.86 6.57
C ASP A 266 5.47 -10.94 5.58
N MET A 267 6.11 -10.52 4.49
CA MET A 267 5.45 -9.70 3.46
C MET A 267 4.45 -10.54 2.67
N GLN A 268 3.19 -10.12 2.69
CA GLN A 268 2.08 -10.72 1.95
C GLN A 268 1.85 -10.02 0.61
N GLY A 269 1.99 -8.68 0.58
CA GLY A 269 1.65 -7.92 -0.60
C GLY A 269 2.49 -6.66 -0.81
N ILE A 270 2.46 -6.17 -2.05
CA ILE A 270 3.13 -4.95 -2.49
C ILE A 270 2.10 -4.03 -3.12
N LEU A 271 1.95 -2.83 -2.56
CA LEU A 271 1.02 -1.82 -3.03
C LEU A 271 1.69 -0.94 -4.08
N LEU A 272 1.11 -0.93 -5.28
CA LEU A 272 1.60 -0.18 -6.43
C LEU A 272 0.91 1.18 -6.53
N GLY A 273 1.69 2.26 -6.47
CA GLY A 273 1.25 3.63 -6.72
C GLY A 273 1.72 4.09 -8.10
N VAL A 274 1.13 3.56 -9.17
CA VAL A 274 1.46 3.88 -10.56
C VAL A 274 0.61 5.03 -11.09
N SER A 275 1.15 5.79 -12.05
CA SER A 275 0.48 6.97 -12.62
C SER A 275 0.01 6.78 -14.07
N ASN A 276 0.35 5.66 -14.72
CA ASN A 276 -0.08 5.31 -16.06
C ASN A 276 0.03 3.80 -16.31
N VAL A 277 -0.61 3.34 -17.38
CA VAL A 277 -0.67 1.93 -17.78
C VAL A 277 0.69 1.33 -18.11
N GLY A 278 1.62 2.12 -18.69
CA GLY A 278 2.99 1.68 -18.97
C GLY A 278 3.72 1.27 -17.71
N GLN A 279 3.70 2.12 -16.67
CA GLN A 279 4.30 1.81 -15.36
C GLN A 279 3.63 0.59 -14.68
N LEU A 280 2.32 0.43 -14.87
CA LEU A 280 1.60 -0.72 -14.34
C LEU A 280 2.10 -2.02 -14.99
N ARG A 281 2.18 -2.06 -16.32
CA ARG A 281 2.67 -3.22 -17.07
C ARG A 281 4.12 -3.56 -16.72
N GLU A 282 5.00 -2.56 -16.61
CA GLU A 282 6.38 -2.74 -16.18
C GLU A 282 6.47 -3.35 -14.77
N SER A 283 5.63 -2.86 -13.84
CA SER A 283 5.59 -3.38 -12.46
C SER A 283 5.10 -4.82 -12.43
N ILE A 284 4.05 -5.16 -13.16
CA ILE A 284 3.53 -6.54 -13.27
C ILE A 284 4.58 -7.46 -13.89
N HIS A 285 5.21 -7.02 -15.00
CA HIS A 285 6.28 -7.78 -15.64
C HIS A 285 7.43 -8.06 -14.68
N PHE A 286 7.90 -7.04 -13.96
CA PHE A 286 9.00 -7.22 -13.01
C PHE A 286 8.63 -8.12 -11.82
N HIS A 287 7.40 -8.03 -11.33
CA HIS A 287 6.91 -8.94 -10.29
C HIS A 287 6.96 -10.40 -10.76
N ASN A 288 6.59 -10.67 -12.01
CA ASN A 288 6.71 -12.00 -12.59
C ASN A 288 8.18 -12.45 -12.66
N LEU A 289 9.11 -11.54 -12.97
CA LEU A 289 10.54 -11.85 -12.95
C LEU A 289 11.06 -12.17 -11.55
N LEU A 290 10.59 -11.49 -10.50
CA LEU A 290 10.95 -11.78 -9.11
C LEU A 290 10.56 -13.19 -8.67
N ASN A 291 9.47 -13.75 -9.20
CA ASN A 291 9.05 -15.10 -8.89
C ASN A 291 9.93 -16.19 -9.53
N HIS A 292 10.76 -15.83 -10.53
CA HIS A 292 11.56 -16.77 -11.31
C HIS A 292 13.07 -16.52 -11.21
N ASN A 293 13.50 -15.39 -10.62
CA ASN A 293 14.91 -15.02 -10.52
C ASN A 293 15.27 -14.65 -9.07
N ASP A 294 16.50 -14.95 -8.67
CA ASP A 294 17.00 -14.60 -7.35
C ASP A 294 17.70 -13.21 -7.35
N PHE A 295 17.21 -12.32 -6.50
CA PHE A 295 17.75 -10.97 -6.26
C PHE A 295 18.13 -10.75 -4.78
N ARG A 296 18.36 -11.81 -3.98
CA ARG A 296 18.70 -11.68 -2.55
C ARG A 296 19.97 -10.87 -2.32
N ASP A 297 20.94 -11.00 -3.19
CA ASP A 297 22.19 -10.21 -3.12
C ASP A 297 21.93 -8.71 -3.27
N VAL A 298 20.92 -8.33 -4.07
CA VAL A 298 20.48 -6.93 -4.21
C VAL A 298 19.74 -6.50 -2.94
N PHE A 299 18.82 -7.34 -2.44
CA PHE A 299 18.10 -7.08 -1.19
C PHE A 299 19.06 -6.82 -0.01
N GLU A 300 20.10 -7.64 0.16
CA GLU A 300 21.11 -7.49 1.20
C GLU A 300 21.85 -6.17 1.10
N LYS A 301 22.28 -5.78 -0.13
CA LYS A 301 22.94 -4.49 -0.38
C LYS A 301 22.02 -3.29 -0.12
N ILE A 302 20.75 -3.37 -0.52
CA ILE A 302 19.75 -2.32 -0.28
C ILE A 302 19.49 -2.17 1.22
N SER A 303 19.33 -3.27 1.95
CA SER A 303 19.07 -3.29 3.39
C SER A 303 20.23 -2.71 4.21
N SER A 304 21.44 -2.65 3.65
CA SER A 304 22.63 -2.05 4.28
C SER A 304 22.80 -0.55 3.99
N ILE A 305 21.91 0.08 3.23
CA ILE A 305 21.99 1.52 2.90
C ILE A 305 21.73 2.41 4.13
N ASN A 306 20.97 1.94 5.13
CA ASN A 306 20.56 2.67 6.33
C ASN A 306 21.55 2.56 7.46
#